data_82178906de9773bf28641671c089172e
#
_entry.id   82178906de9773bf28641671c089172e
#
_cell.length_a   1.000
_cell.length_b   1.000
_cell.length_c   1.000
_cell.angle_alpha   90.00
_cell.angle_beta   90.00
_cell.angle_gamma   90.00
#
_symmetry.space_group_name_H-M   'P 1'
#
loop_
_entity.id
_entity.type
_entity.pdbx_description
1 polymer ?
#
loop_
_entity_poly.entity_id
_entity_poly.type
_entity_poly.pdbx_seq_one_letter_code
_entity_poly.pdbx_strand_id
1 'polypeptide(L)'
;MSSALEAMAPVILALADPVRLGLVENLGEHGPASLARLAAGTAITRQAVAKHLDTLESAGLVSSERRGRERIWRLRPHAVSETGTALIEASRRWDEALERLRRYVEE
;
A
#
# COMPACT_ATOMS: atom_id res chain seq x y z
N MET A 1 -0.04 5.13 -23.63
CA MET A 1 -0.80 4.05 -22.98
C MET A 1 -0.35 3.90 -21.53
N SER A 2 -1.29 3.88 -20.62
CA SER A 2 -0.95 3.62 -19.23
C SER A 2 -0.78 2.12 -19.00
N SER A 3 0.25 1.75 -18.28
CA SER A 3 0.48 0.36 -17.87
C SER A 3 -0.31 0.07 -16.59
N ALA A 4 -0.43 -1.21 -16.24
CA ALA A 4 -1.02 -1.60 -14.96
C ALA A 4 -0.26 -0.98 -13.80
N LEU A 5 1.07 -0.84 -13.93
CA LEU A 5 1.90 -0.20 -12.91
C LEU A 5 1.56 1.28 -12.74
N GLU A 6 1.36 2.00 -13.85
CA GLU A 6 0.95 3.42 -13.80
C GLU A 6 -0.41 3.58 -13.12
N ALA A 7 -1.34 2.66 -13.36
CA ALA A 7 -2.63 2.67 -12.71
C ALA A 7 -2.52 2.49 -11.20
N MET A 8 -1.44 1.87 -10.73
CA MET A 8 -1.17 1.64 -9.30
C MET A 8 -0.38 2.77 -8.66
N ALA A 9 0.00 3.83 -9.40
CA ALA A 9 0.79 4.93 -8.86
C ALA A 9 0.18 5.55 -7.59
N PRO A 10 -1.12 5.82 -7.49
CA PRO A 10 -1.69 6.36 -6.25
C PRO A 10 -1.49 5.43 -5.04
N VAL A 11 -1.59 4.11 -5.25
CA VAL A 11 -1.38 3.12 -4.20
C VAL A 11 0.08 3.10 -3.78
N ILE A 12 0.99 3.09 -4.76
CA ILE A 12 2.44 3.08 -4.51
C ILE A 12 2.85 4.33 -3.73
N LEU A 13 2.35 5.50 -4.14
CA LEU A 13 2.64 6.77 -3.46
C LEU A 13 2.11 6.76 -2.02
N ALA A 14 0.93 6.20 -1.80
CA ALA A 14 0.37 6.09 -0.46
C ALA A 14 1.22 5.18 0.45
N LEU A 15 1.85 4.16 -0.11
CA LEU A 15 2.74 3.25 0.62
C LEU A 15 4.15 3.81 0.81
N ALA A 16 4.51 4.89 0.11
CA ALA A 16 5.86 5.44 0.14
C ALA A 16 6.08 6.38 1.34
N ASP A 17 5.62 5.97 2.51
CA ASP A 17 5.78 6.64 3.78
C ASP A 17 5.92 5.59 4.88
N PRO A 18 6.95 5.67 5.73
CA PRO A 18 7.18 4.63 6.75
C PRO A 18 6.00 4.40 7.69
N VAL A 19 5.31 5.47 8.09
CA VAL A 19 4.16 5.34 9.00
C VAL A 19 3.01 4.63 8.29
N ARG A 20 2.68 5.05 7.08
CA ARG A 20 1.60 4.42 6.31
C ARG A 20 1.90 2.96 6.00
N LEU A 21 3.14 2.67 5.64
CA LEU A 21 3.56 1.28 5.40
C LEU A 21 3.39 0.44 6.66
N GLY A 22 3.80 0.97 7.82
CA GLY A 22 3.63 0.29 9.10
C GLY A 22 2.17 0.05 9.46
N LEU A 23 1.28 1.00 9.16
CA LEU A 23 -0.15 0.83 9.38
C LEU A 23 -0.74 -0.29 8.52
N VAL A 24 -0.34 -0.36 7.25
CA VAL A 24 -0.79 -1.42 6.34
C VAL A 24 -0.27 -2.77 6.82
N GLU A 25 0.99 -2.87 7.21
CA GLU A 25 1.56 -4.10 7.77
C GLU A 25 0.81 -4.55 9.03
N ASN A 26 0.53 -3.61 9.92
CA ASN A 26 -0.21 -3.91 11.16
C ASN A 26 -1.61 -4.46 10.84
N LEU A 27 -2.34 -3.80 9.96
CA LEU A 27 -3.68 -4.27 9.56
C LEU A 27 -3.64 -5.63 8.87
N GLY A 28 -2.59 -5.89 8.10
CA GLY A 28 -2.41 -7.18 7.44
C GLY A 28 -2.09 -8.31 8.41
N GLU A 29 -1.26 -8.03 9.41
CA GLU A 29 -0.84 -9.04 10.40
C GLU A 29 -1.88 -9.30 11.48
N HIS A 30 -2.51 -8.24 11.98
CA HIS A 30 -3.37 -8.32 13.16
C HIS A 30 -4.86 -8.15 12.86
N GLY A 31 -5.22 -7.84 11.63
CA GLY A 31 -6.60 -7.64 11.23
C GLY A 31 -7.14 -6.26 11.58
N PRO A 32 -8.46 -6.08 11.45
CA PRO A 32 -9.09 -4.78 11.70
C PRO A 32 -8.79 -4.23 13.08
N ALA A 33 -8.64 -2.90 13.17
CA ALA A 33 -8.29 -2.24 14.42
C ALA A 33 -8.89 -0.84 14.50
N SER A 34 -9.12 -0.38 15.73
CA SER A 34 -9.57 0.98 16.00
C SER A 34 -8.42 1.98 15.83
N LEU A 35 -8.77 3.24 15.66
CA LEU A 35 -7.78 4.32 15.61
C LEU A 35 -6.92 4.33 16.88
N ALA A 36 -7.54 4.17 18.05
CA ALA A 36 -6.85 4.17 19.33
C ALA A 36 -5.77 3.07 19.37
N ARG A 37 -6.12 1.87 18.92
CA ARG A 37 -5.20 0.74 18.90
C ARG A 37 -4.05 0.97 17.92
N LEU A 38 -4.37 1.47 16.73
CA LEU A 38 -3.34 1.77 15.72
C LEU A 38 -2.40 2.87 16.19
N ALA A 39 -2.94 3.92 16.83
CA ALA A 39 -2.13 5.01 17.35
C ALA A 39 -1.22 4.57 18.50
N ALA A 40 -1.69 3.64 19.33
CA ALA A 40 -0.90 3.11 20.45
C ALA A 40 0.38 2.41 19.98
N GLY A 41 0.39 1.89 18.75
CA GLY A 41 1.57 1.25 18.18
C GLY A 41 2.54 2.20 17.49
N THR A 42 2.30 3.51 17.56
CA THR A 42 3.13 4.52 16.91
C THR A 42 3.58 5.57 17.91
N ALA A 43 4.61 6.34 17.52
CA ALA A 43 5.11 7.48 18.32
C ALA A 43 4.42 8.81 17.97
N ILE A 44 3.47 8.80 17.03
CA ILE A 44 2.78 10.00 16.58
C ILE A 44 1.37 10.10 17.18
N THR A 45 0.76 11.28 17.05
CA THR A 45 -0.57 11.53 17.62
C THR A 45 -1.69 10.78 16.89
N ARG A 46 -2.83 10.61 17.57
CA ARG A 46 -4.02 10.01 16.93
C ARG A 46 -4.46 10.81 15.71
N GLN A 47 -4.37 12.15 15.78
CA GLN A 47 -4.72 13.01 14.65
C GLN A 47 -3.84 12.75 13.44
N ALA A 48 -2.54 12.58 13.67
CA ALA A 48 -1.59 12.28 12.61
C ALA A 48 -1.85 10.89 12.00
N VAL A 49 -2.13 9.89 12.85
CA VAL A 49 -2.50 8.54 12.37
C VAL A 49 -3.79 8.60 11.55
N ALA A 50 -4.79 9.35 12.01
CA ALA A 50 -6.05 9.51 11.28
C ALA A 50 -5.82 10.10 9.88
N LYS A 51 -4.96 11.08 9.75
CA LYS A 51 -4.61 11.67 8.44
C LYS A 51 -3.94 10.65 7.52
N HIS A 52 -3.05 9.85 8.06
CA HIS A 52 -2.40 8.77 7.29
C HIS A 52 -3.42 7.74 6.83
N LEU A 53 -4.36 7.36 7.70
CA LEU A 53 -5.43 6.44 7.34
C LEU A 53 -6.36 7.01 6.27
N ASP A 54 -6.65 8.30 6.32
CA ASP A 54 -7.45 8.97 5.29
C ASP A 54 -6.74 8.92 3.93
N THR A 55 -5.43 9.12 3.90
CA THR A 55 -4.62 9.00 2.68
C THR A 55 -4.68 7.57 2.13
N LEU A 56 -4.54 6.58 3.00
CA LEU A 56 -4.62 5.17 2.61
C LEU A 56 -6.01 4.81 2.10
N GLU A 57 -7.06 5.34 2.71
CA GLU A 57 -8.45 5.13 2.28
C GLU A 57 -8.70 5.74 0.91
N SER A 58 -8.22 6.96 0.69
CA SER A 58 -8.33 7.64 -0.61
C SER A 58 -7.64 6.86 -1.72
N ALA A 59 -6.57 6.16 -1.41
CA ALA A 59 -5.85 5.32 -2.37
C ALA A 59 -6.48 3.92 -2.54
N GLY A 60 -7.53 3.61 -1.76
CA GLY A 60 -8.21 2.33 -1.85
C GLY A 60 -7.53 1.18 -1.11
N LEU A 61 -6.53 1.47 -0.26
CA LEU A 61 -5.78 0.44 0.48
C LEU A 61 -6.50 -0.02 1.74
N VAL A 62 -7.26 0.86 2.35
CA VAL A 62 -8.00 0.55 3.57
C VAL A 62 -9.43 1.05 3.43
N SER A 63 -10.31 0.50 4.25
CA SER A 63 -11.67 1.01 4.43
C SER A 63 -11.96 1.09 5.92
N SER A 64 -13.00 1.83 6.27
CA SER A 64 -13.38 1.99 7.66
C SER A 64 -14.89 1.89 7.82
N GLU A 65 -15.31 1.48 9.00
CA GLU A 65 -16.71 1.50 9.37
C GLU A 65 -16.84 1.96 10.81
N ARG A 66 -17.97 2.58 11.11
CA ARG A 66 -18.25 3.03 12.47
C ARG A 66 -18.91 1.90 13.26
N ARG A 67 -18.37 1.63 14.45
CA ARG A 67 -18.94 0.69 15.40
C ARG A 67 -19.09 1.39 16.75
N GLY A 68 -20.30 1.79 17.05
CA GLY A 68 -20.55 2.58 18.25
C GLY A 68 -19.81 3.90 18.17
N ARG A 69 -18.91 4.15 19.14
CA ARG A 69 -18.11 5.38 19.21
C ARG A 69 -16.77 5.27 18.51
N GLU A 70 -16.44 4.07 18.02
CA GLU A 70 -15.17 3.82 17.39
C GLU A 70 -15.30 3.69 15.89
N ARG A 71 -14.23 4.06 15.18
CA ARG A 71 -14.08 3.76 13.77
C ARG A 71 -13.08 2.61 13.66
N ILE A 72 -13.49 1.55 12.98
CA ILE A 72 -12.64 0.36 12.77
C ILE A 72 -12.11 0.39 11.35
N TRP A 73 -10.81 0.30 11.22
CA TRP A 73 -10.09 0.30 9.96
C TRP A 73 -9.71 -1.11 9.57
N ARG A 74 -9.76 -1.40 8.29
CA ARG A 74 -9.40 -2.72 7.75
C ARG A 74 -8.66 -2.59 6.43
N LEU A 75 -7.79 -3.53 6.17
CA LEU A 75 -7.07 -3.60 4.90
C LEU A 75 -8.02 -4.05 3.79
N ARG A 76 -7.85 -3.50 2.60
CA ARG A 76 -8.55 -3.94 1.40
C ARG A 76 -7.58 -4.84 0.61
N PRO A 77 -7.73 -6.18 0.70
CA PRO A 77 -6.73 -7.10 0.15
C PRO A 77 -6.49 -6.97 -1.35
N HIS A 78 -7.55 -6.66 -2.11
CA HIS A 78 -7.45 -6.55 -3.58
C HIS A 78 -6.48 -5.45 -4.03
N ALA A 79 -6.50 -4.30 -3.37
CA ALA A 79 -5.61 -3.19 -3.74
C ALA A 79 -4.15 -3.59 -3.59
N VAL A 80 -3.81 -4.28 -2.51
CA VAL A 80 -2.44 -4.73 -2.25
C VAL A 80 -2.04 -5.82 -3.26
N SER A 81 -2.89 -6.81 -3.49
CA SER A 81 -2.57 -7.91 -4.40
C SER A 81 -2.47 -7.44 -5.86
N GLU A 82 -3.32 -6.52 -6.29
CA GLU A 82 -3.25 -5.92 -7.63
C GLU A 82 -1.93 -5.17 -7.82
N THR A 83 -1.51 -4.41 -6.81
CA THR A 83 -0.24 -3.68 -6.86
C THR A 83 0.93 -4.66 -6.93
N GLY A 84 0.91 -5.71 -6.10
CA GLY A 84 1.93 -6.74 -6.11
C GLY A 84 2.04 -7.42 -7.47
N THR A 85 0.92 -7.78 -8.06
CA THR A 85 0.88 -8.38 -9.40
C THR A 85 1.47 -7.44 -10.44
N ALA A 86 1.08 -6.17 -10.42
CA ALA A 86 1.59 -5.18 -11.37
C ALA A 86 3.10 -4.99 -11.23
N LEU A 87 3.63 -5.00 -10.00
CA LEU A 87 5.06 -4.88 -9.74
C LEU A 87 5.83 -6.13 -10.23
N ILE A 88 5.28 -7.32 -10.01
CA ILE A 88 5.90 -8.56 -10.46
C ILE A 88 5.97 -8.59 -11.99
N GLU A 89 4.88 -8.22 -12.66
CA GLU A 89 4.84 -8.16 -14.12
C GLU A 89 5.82 -7.13 -14.68
N ALA A 90 5.90 -5.96 -14.06
CA ALA A 90 6.86 -4.94 -14.44
C ALA A 90 8.29 -5.45 -14.27
N SER A 91 8.57 -6.12 -13.17
CA SER A 91 9.87 -6.70 -12.88
C SER A 91 10.29 -7.70 -13.97
N ARG A 92 9.38 -8.55 -14.41
CA ARG A 92 9.66 -9.50 -15.50
C ARG A 92 10.01 -8.78 -16.81
N ARG A 93 9.25 -7.74 -17.16
CA ARG A 93 9.55 -6.95 -18.37
C ARG A 93 10.91 -6.29 -18.30
N TRP A 94 11.28 -5.77 -17.14
CA TRP A 94 12.59 -5.16 -16.93
C TRP A 94 13.70 -6.19 -17.03
N ASP A 95 13.54 -7.37 -16.44
CA ASP A 95 14.51 -8.47 -16.53
C ASP A 95 14.73 -8.90 -17.99
N GLU A 96 13.65 -9.04 -18.74
CA GLU A 96 13.72 -9.39 -20.17
C GLU A 96 14.43 -8.30 -20.98
N ALA A 97 14.13 -7.03 -20.67
CA ALA A 97 14.79 -5.91 -21.34
C ALA A 97 16.28 -5.88 -21.03
N LEU A 98 16.68 -6.13 -19.79
CA LEU A 98 18.07 -6.20 -19.38
C LEU A 98 18.79 -7.37 -20.06
N GLU A 99 18.12 -8.51 -20.19
CA GLU A 99 18.69 -9.68 -20.85
C GLU A 99 18.91 -9.42 -22.35
N ARG A 100 17.96 -8.74 -23.01
CA ARG A 100 18.12 -8.35 -24.42
C ARG A 100 19.28 -7.38 -24.59
N LEU A 101 19.42 -6.41 -23.69
CA LEU A 101 20.52 -5.45 -23.72
C LEU A 101 21.86 -6.16 -23.52
N ARG A 102 21.94 -7.08 -22.58
CA ARG A 102 23.15 -7.85 -22.30
C ARG A 102 23.57 -8.64 -23.52
N ARG A 103 22.65 -9.31 -24.19
CA ARG A 103 22.95 -10.04 -25.43
C ARG A 103 23.45 -9.14 -26.53
N TYR A 104 22.87 -7.96 -26.67
CA TYR A 104 23.30 -6.97 -27.67
C TYR A 104 24.74 -6.53 -27.43
N VAL A 105 25.10 -6.28 -26.18
CA VAL A 105 26.48 -5.83 -25.83
C VAL A 105 27.48 -6.94 -26.00
N GLU A 106 27.14 -8.21 -25.79
CA GLU A 106 28.04 -9.36 -25.90
C GLU A 106 28.28 -9.80 -27.33
N GLU A 107 27.46 -9.38 -28.27
CA GLU A 107 27.67 -9.62 -29.69
C GLU A 107 28.74 -8.64 -30.22
#